data_d537ebd0e844fa34ef508a8941e82f14
#
_entry.id   d537ebd0e844fa34ef508a8941e82f14
#
_cell.length_a   1.000
_cell.length_b   1.000
_cell.length_c   1.000
_cell.angle_alpha   90.00
_cell.angle_beta   90.00
_cell.angle_gamma   90.00
#
_symmetry.space_group_name_H-M   'P 1'
#
loop_
_entity.id
_entity.type
_entity.pdbx_description
1 polymer ?
#
loop_
_entity_poly.entity_id
_entity_poly.type
_entity_poly.pdbx_seq_one_letter_code
_entity_poly.pdbx_strand_id
1 'polypeptide(L)'
;VTAPSADAPLVGIDAVRAAARTLEGVALRTPLVPFGAARNRTYLKAESLQSVGAFKIRGAYVAIAALAEGERRRGVITYSSGNHAQGVARAA
;
A
#
# COMPACT_ATOMS: atom_id res chain seq x y z
N VAL A 1 8.03 6.18 15.06
CA VAL A 1 6.97 6.75 14.22
C VAL A 1 6.16 7.72 15.06
N THR A 2 6.28 9.00 14.79
CA THR A 2 5.39 10.02 15.34
C THR A 2 4.02 9.92 14.68
N ALA A 3 2.95 9.96 15.48
CA ALA A 3 1.61 10.11 14.95
C ALA A 3 1.54 11.42 14.13
N PRO A 4 0.83 11.46 12.99
CA PRO A 4 0.63 12.69 12.25
C PRO A 4 -0.04 13.72 13.17
N SER A 5 0.42 14.98 13.11
CA SER A 5 -0.24 16.06 13.85
C SER A 5 -1.69 16.23 13.34
N ALA A 6 -2.58 16.71 14.20
CA ALA A 6 -3.95 17.00 13.81
C ALA A 6 -4.04 17.98 12.62
N ASP A 7 -2.98 18.76 12.38
CA ASP A 7 -2.85 19.74 11.30
C ASP A 7 -2.11 19.20 10.06
N ALA A 8 -1.77 17.90 10.02
CA ALA A 8 -1.13 17.33 8.84
C ALA A 8 -2.08 17.42 7.63
N PRO A 9 -1.63 17.91 6.46
CA PRO A 9 -2.48 18.02 5.29
C PRO A 9 -2.97 16.64 4.85
N LEU A 10 -4.21 16.58 4.42
CA LEU A 10 -4.78 15.35 3.84
C LEU A 10 -3.99 14.95 2.58
N VAL A 11 -3.90 13.66 2.33
CA VAL A 11 -3.24 13.12 1.14
C VAL A 11 -3.98 13.58 -0.11
N GLY A 12 -3.31 14.35 -0.96
CA GLY A 12 -3.85 14.83 -2.23
C GLY A 12 -3.65 13.84 -3.38
N ILE A 13 -4.35 14.10 -4.48
CA ILE A 13 -4.29 13.24 -5.67
C ILE A 13 -2.89 13.12 -6.27
N ASP A 14 -2.06 14.14 -6.18
CA ASP A 14 -0.70 14.10 -6.72
C ASP A 14 0.20 13.16 -5.93
N ALA A 15 0.02 13.08 -4.61
CA ALA A 15 0.70 12.07 -3.78
C ALA A 15 0.27 10.64 -4.15
N VAL A 16 -1.02 10.43 -4.43
CA VAL A 16 -1.53 9.13 -4.90
C VAL A 16 -0.93 8.76 -6.25
N ARG A 17 -0.86 9.71 -7.19
CA ARG A 17 -0.24 9.48 -8.51
C ARG A 17 1.27 9.18 -8.40
N ALA A 18 1.97 9.89 -7.51
CA ALA A 18 3.38 9.61 -7.24
C ALA A 18 3.58 8.21 -6.67
N ALA A 19 2.76 7.81 -5.71
CA ALA A 19 2.77 6.45 -5.17
C ALA A 19 2.48 5.39 -6.24
N ALA A 20 1.55 5.65 -7.15
CA ALA A 20 1.25 4.75 -8.26
C ALA A 20 2.47 4.51 -9.16
N ARG A 21 3.24 5.56 -9.47
CA ARG A 21 4.52 5.42 -10.23
C ARG A 21 5.55 4.60 -9.46
N THR A 22 5.70 4.83 -8.16
CA THR A 22 6.60 4.05 -7.30
C THR A 22 6.25 2.56 -7.27
N LEU A 23 4.97 2.24 -7.43
CA LEU A 23 4.45 0.87 -7.39
C LEU A 23 4.50 0.13 -8.73
N GLU A 24 4.93 0.78 -9.80
CA GLU A 24 5.06 0.12 -11.11
C GLU A 24 6.03 -1.05 -11.03
N GLY A 25 5.60 -2.22 -11.50
CA GLY A 25 6.38 -3.46 -11.42
C GLY A 25 6.44 -4.11 -10.02
N VAL A 26 5.89 -3.49 -8.99
CA VAL A 26 5.86 -4.01 -7.60
C VAL A 26 4.49 -4.52 -7.22
N ALA A 27 3.47 -3.70 -7.39
CA ALA A 27 2.09 -4.07 -7.08
C ALA A 27 1.30 -4.33 -8.36
N LEU A 28 0.44 -5.34 -8.33
CA LEU A 28 -0.48 -5.61 -9.43
C LEU A 28 -1.55 -4.54 -9.51
N ARG A 29 -1.89 -4.14 -10.72
CA ARG A 29 -3.11 -3.40 -10.98
C ARG A 29 -4.27 -4.40 -10.98
N THR A 30 -4.85 -4.63 -9.80
CA THR A 30 -5.88 -5.62 -9.62
C THR A 30 -7.20 -5.20 -10.28
N PRO A 31 -7.99 -6.17 -10.78
CA PRO A 31 -9.26 -5.88 -11.44
C PRO A 31 -10.33 -5.38 -10.47
N LEU A 32 -11.33 -4.69 -11.02
CA LEU A 32 -12.61 -4.45 -10.37
C LEU A 32 -13.57 -5.55 -10.80
N VAL A 33 -14.05 -6.32 -9.85
CA VAL A 33 -14.98 -7.44 -10.09
C VAL A 33 -16.39 -7.01 -9.69
N PRO A 34 -17.40 -7.14 -10.59
CA PRO A 34 -18.77 -6.84 -10.22
C PRO A 34 -19.25 -7.69 -9.05
N PHE A 35 -19.99 -7.09 -8.14
CA PHE A 35 -20.52 -7.75 -6.96
C PHE A 35 -22.02 -7.47 -6.81
N GLY A 36 -22.80 -8.53 -6.66
CA GLY A 36 -24.24 -8.43 -6.53
C GLY A 36 -24.96 -8.20 -7.85
N ALA A 37 -26.19 -7.71 -7.79
CA ALA A 37 -26.99 -7.42 -8.99
C ALA A 37 -26.37 -6.28 -9.81
N ALA A 38 -26.37 -6.39 -11.14
CA ALA A 38 -25.77 -5.41 -12.06
C ALA A 38 -26.22 -3.96 -11.81
N ARG A 39 -27.46 -3.76 -11.34
CA ARG A 39 -28.03 -2.45 -11.01
C ARG A 39 -27.40 -1.78 -9.77
N ASN A 40 -26.70 -2.53 -8.92
CA ASN A 40 -26.13 -1.99 -7.67
C ASN A 40 -24.83 -1.21 -7.88
N ARG A 41 -24.19 -1.31 -9.04
CA ARG A 41 -22.91 -0.67 -9.38
C ARG A 41 -21.84 -0.86 -8.29
N THR A 42 -21.88 -2.00 -7.59
CA THR A 42 -20.90 -2.36 -6.57
C THR A 42 -19.82 -3.22 -7.21
N TYR A 43 -18.58 -2.89 -6.90
CA TYR A 43 -17.41 -3.60 -7.42
C TYR A 43 -16.46 -3.92 -6.27
N LEU A 44 -15.82 -5.08 -6.35
CA LEU A 44 -14.74 -5.47 -5.46
C LEU A 44 -13.41 -5.24 -6.17
N LYS A 45 -12.53 -4.47 -5.56
CA LYS A 45 -11.15 -4.41 -6.01
C LYS A 45 -10.38 -5.61 -5.46
N ALA A 46 -9.97 -6.51 -6.34
CA ALA A 46 -9.45 -7.83 -5.97
C ALA A 46 -8.01 -7.78 -5.44
N GLU A 47 -7.78 -7.10 -4.34
CA GLU A 47 -6.45 -6.95 -3.72
C GLU A 47 -5.92 -8.23 -3.07
N SER A 48 -6.73 -9.26 -2.92
CA SER A 48 -6.27 -10.62 -2.60
C SER A 48 -5.36 -11.22 -3.67
N LEU A 49 -5.35 -10.67 -4.89
CA LEU A 49 -4.44 -11.08 -5.97
C LEU A 49 -3.03 -10.49 -5.86
N GLN A 50 -2.78 -9.56 -4.93
CA GLN A 50 -1.44 -9.07 -4.67
C GLN A 50 -0.50 -10.18 -4.21
N SER A 51 0.81 -10.01 -4.41
CA SER A 51 1.84 -11.00 -4.05
C SER A 51 1.81 -11.46 -2.59
N VAL A 52 1.29 -10.63 -1.69
CA VAL A 52 1.11 -10.94 -0.26
C VAL A 52 -0.36 -11.23 0.09
N GLY A 53 -1.23 -11.38 -0.89
CA GLY A 53 -2.65 -11.67 -0.69
C GLY A 53 -3.48 -10.52 -0.10
N ALA A 54 -2.96 -9.30 -0.08
CA ALA A 54 -3.63 -8.14 0.49
C ALA A 54 -3.08 -6.82 -0.03
N PHE A 55 -3.84 -5.72 0.14
CA PHE A 55 -3.46 -4.38 -0.31
C PHE A 55 -2.26 -3.76 0.42
N LYS A 56 -1.84 -4.33 1.55
CA LYS A 56 -0.80 -3.75 2.42
C LYS A 56 0.56 -3.55 1.75
N ILE A 57 0.86 -4.32 0.71
CA ILE A 57 2.09 -4.15 -0.08
C ILE A 57 2.22 -2.73 -0.66
N ARG A 58 1.10 -2.10 -1.03
CA ARG A 58 1.10 -0.76 -1.62
C ARG A 58 1.68 0.28 -0.67
N GLY A 59 1.09 0.41 0.51
CA GLY A 59 1.55 1.39 1.50
C GLY A 59 2.92 1.04 2.08
N ALA A 60 3.18 -0.23 2.36
CA ALA A 60 4.46 -0.68 2.89
C ALA A 60 5.62 -0.36 1.94
N TYR A 61 5.46 -0.69 0.65
CA TYR A 61 6.51 -0.43 -0.32
C TYR A 61 6.76 1.06 -0.53
N VAL A 62 5.71 1.87 -0.68
CA VAL A 62 5.85 3.32 -0.86
C VAL A 62 6.55 3.96 0.34
N ALA A 63 6.18 3.57 1.55
CA ALA A 63 6.79 4.09 2.77
C ALA A 63 8.28 3.73 2.88
N ILE A 64 8.66 2.48 2.60
CA ILE A 64 10.05 2.02 2.65
C ILE A 64 10.87 2.63 1.52
N ALA A 65 10.32 2.73 0.31
CA ALA A 65 11.00 3.34 -0.83
C ALA A 65 11.28 4.84 -0.61
N ALA A 66 10.47 5.52 0.18
CA ALA A 66 10.64 6.93 0.53
C ALA A 66 11.73 7.18 1.58
N LEU A 67 12.21 6.15 2.28
CA LEU A 67 13.29 6.28 3.26
C LEU A 67 14.61 6.67 2.57
N ALA A 68 15.40 7.51 3.23
CA ALA A 68 16.77 7.77 2.80
C ALA A 68 17.60 6.48 2.81
N GLU A 69 18.64 6.43 1.97
CA GLU A 69 19.47 5.21 1.85
C GLU A 69 20.07 4.76 3.20
N GLY A 70 20.55 5.69 4.02
CA GLY A 70 21.09 5.39 5.35
C GLY A 70 20.05 4.82 6.31
N GLU A 71 18.77 5.23 6.16
CA GLU A 71 17.66 4.68 6.96
C GLU A 71 17.32 3.26 6.49
N ARG A 72 17.25 3.04 5.18
CA ARG A 72 17.00 1.71 4.62
C ARG A 72 18.07 0.70 5.02
N ARG A 73 19.34 1.09 5.04
CA ARG A 73 20.45 0.22 5.49
C ARG A 73 20.34 -0.21 6.94
N ARG A 74 19.70 0.58 7.80
CA ARG A 74 19.44 0.19 9.20
C ARG A 74 18.30 -0.80 9.33
N GLY A 75 17.55 -1.01 8.25
CA GLY A 75 16.38 -1.85 8.21
C GLY A 75 15.14 -1.16 8.77
N VAL A 76 14.04 -1.87 8.72
CA VAL A 76 12.74 -1.41 9.24
C VAL A 76 12.22 -2.40 10.25
N ILE A 77 11.50 -1.91 11.23
CA ILE A 77 10.84 -2.73 12.25
C ILE A 77 9.34 -2.39 12.27
N THR A 78 8.55 -3.41 12.39
CA THR A 78 7.12 -3.30 12.62
C THR A 78 6.63 -4.47 13.44
N TYR A 79 5.45 -4.37 14.02
CA TYR A 79 4.77 -5.53 14.59
C TYR A 79 3.34 -5.60 14.07
N SER A 80 2.93 -6.79 13.70
CA SER A 80 1.57 -7.08 13.21
C SER A 80 1.39 -8.58 13.17
N SER A 81 0.22 -9.07 13.52
CA SER A 81 -0.15 -10.48 13.40
C SER A 81 -0.73 -10.87 12.04
N GLY A 82 -0.73 -9.96 11.08
CA GLY A 82 -1.44 -10.17 9.81
C GLY A 82 -0.78 -9.51 8.59
N ASN A 83 -1.61 -9.04 7.69
CA ASN A 83 -1.23 -8.57 6.36
C ASN A 83 -0.21 -7.43 6.34
N HIS A 84 -0.19 -6.59 7.39
CA HIS A 84 0.78 -5.50 7.45
C HIS A 84 2.21 -6.05 7.62
N ALA A 85 2.42 -7.04 8.50
CA ALA A 85 3.72 -7.67 8.66
C ALA A 85 4.21 -8.30 7.35
N GLN A 86 3.34 -9.01 6.65
CA GLN A 86 3.65 -9.61 5.34
C GLN A 86 3.99 -8.53 4.29
N GLY A 87 3.23 -7.44 4.26
CA GLY A 87 3.49 -6.32 3.35
C GLY A 87 4.85 -5.68 3.59
N VAL A 88 5.21 -5.43 4.86
CA VAL A 88 6.52 -4.87 5.22
C VAL A 88 7.64 -5.84 4.89
N ALA A 89 7.52 -7.12 5.27
CA ALA A 89 8.53 -8.14 4.98
C ALA A 89 8.78 -8.33 3.46
N ARG A 90 7.74 -8.17 2.65
CA ARG A 90 7.87 -8.27 1.18
C ARG A 90 8.48 -7.02 0.55
N ALA A 91 8.26 -5.86 1.17
CA ALA A 91 8.73 -4.57 0.65
C ALA A 91 10.17 -4.26 1.03
N ALA A 92 10.65 -4.77 2.17
CA ALA A 92 12.02 -4.62 2.64
C ALA A 92 12.99 -5.55 1.90
#